data_ada55558c0aa5f362b8c5e7429b8a750
#
_entry.id   ada55558c0aa5f362b8c5e7429b8a750
#
_cell.length_a   1.000
_cell.length_b   1.000
_cell.length_c   1.000
_cell.angle_alpha   90.00
_cell.angle_beta   90.00
_cell.angle_gamma   90.00
#
_symmetry.space_group_name_H-M   'P 1'
#
loop_
_entity.id
_entity.type
_entity.pdbx_description
1 polymer ?
#
loop_
_entity_poly.entity_id
_entity_poly.type
_entity_poly.pdbx_seq_one_letter_code
_entity_poly.pdbx_strand_id
1 'polypeptide(L)'
;MALRDIVRMANQIGDFFQAYPPDVAVKETATHIRNFWDPRMRRQLSEHLAAGGEGLSAVALAAGRKLAEEAAAKQAATAAKG
;
A
#
# COMPACT_ATOMS: atom_id res chain seq x y z
N MET A 1 7.11 -14.45 -0.79
CA MET A 1 5.65 -14.52 -0.99
C MET A 1 5.33 -14.20 -2.44
N ALA A 2 4.41 -14.94 -3.05
CA ALA A 2 4.06 -14.71 -4.45
C ALA A 2 3.30 -13.38 -4.62
N LEU A 3 3.49 -12.73 -5.77
CA LEU A 3 2.83 -11.46 -6.05
C LEU A 3 1.31 -11.56 -5.96
N ARG A 4 0.73 -12.66 -6.45
CA ARG A 4 -0.73 -12.87 -6.36
C ARG A 4 -1.22 -12.87 -4.92
N ASP A 5 -0.40 -13.35 -3.99
CA ASP A 5 -0.76 -13.35 -2.57
C ASP A 5 -0.71 -11.92 -2.00
N ILE A 6 0.25 -11.13 -2.43
CA ILE A 6 0.36 -9.71 -2.05
C ILE A 6 -0.90 -8.96 -2.52
N VAL A 7 -1.31 -9.17 -3.78
CA VAL A 7 -2.50 -8.53 -4.35
C VAL A 7 -3.75 -8.97 -3.59
N ARG A 8 -3.91 -10.29 -3.38
CA ARG A 8 -5.06 -10.83 -2.67
C ARG A 8 -5.16 -10.28 -1.26
N MET A 9 -4.06 -10.26 -0.52
CA MET A 9 -4.05 -9.77 0.86
C MET A 9 -4.37 -8.28 0.93
N ALA A 10 -3.81 -7.48 0.03
CA ALA A 10 -4.11 -6.05 -0.04
C ALA A 10 -5.59 -5.81 -0.32
N ASN A 11 -6.16 -6.57 -1.27
CA ASN A 11 -7.57 -6.46 -1.61
C ASN A 11 -8.47 -6.86 -0.43
N GLN A 12 -8.10 -7.90 0.31
CA GLN A 12 -8.88 -8.34 1.48
C GLN A 12 -8.93 -7.24 2.54
N ILE A 13 -7.83 -6.55 2.77
CA ILE A 13 -7.80 -5.44 3.72
C ILE A 13 -8.68 -4.30 3.21
N GLY A 14 -8.56 -3.95 1.94
CA GLY A 14 -9.39 -2.93 1.32
C GLY A 14 -10.87 -3.25 1.40
N ASP A 15 -11.23 -4.51 1.16
CA ASP A 15 -12.61 -4.97 1.25
C ASP A 15 -13.16 -4.84 2.67
N PHE A 16 -12.33 -5.10 3.67
CA PHE A 16 -12.73 -4.96 5.06
C PHE A 16 -13.17 -3.53 5.38
N PHE A 17 -12.46 -2.55 4.83
CA PHE A 17 -12.73 -1.14 5.11
C PHE A 17 -13.65 -0.47 4.09
N GLN A 18 -14.14 -1.19 3.08
CA GLN A 18 -14.91 -0.58 2.00
C GLN A 18 -16.25 0.03 2.45
N ALA A 19 -16.78 -0.38 3.61
CA ALA A 19 -18.01 0.19 4.15
C ALA A 19 -17.82 1.60 4.70
N TYR A 20 -16.59 2.01 4.94
CA TYR A 20 -16.27 3.36 5.40
C TYR A 20 -16.22 4.33 4.23
N PRO A 21 -16.28 5.66 4.50
CA PRO A 21 -16.06 6.64 3.42
C PRO A 21 -14.73 6.39 2.72
N PRO A 22 -14.62 6.67 1.42
CA PRO A 22 -13.43 6.31 0.63
C PRO A 22 -12.10 6.79 1.21
N ASP A 23 -12.06 8.02 1.72
CA ASP A 23 -10.84 8.57 2.31
C ASP A 23 -10.43 7.82 3.58
N VAL A 24 -11.41 7.45 4.39
CA VAL A 24 -11.19 6.65 5.61
C VAL A 24 -10.74 5.24 5.24
N ALA A 25 -11.41 4.63 4.26
CA ALA A 25 -11.06 3.28 3.80
C ALA A 25 -9.61 3.21 3.33
N VAL A 26 -9.17 4.19 2.55
CA VAL A 26 -7.79 4.26 2.04
C VAL A 26 -6.81 4.45 3.21
N LYS A 27 -7.10 5.37 4.10
CA LYS A 27 -6.25 5.66 5.27
C LYS A 27 -6.09 4.42 6.15
N GLU A 28 -7.20 3.76 6.48
CA GLU A 28 -7.17 2.60 7.36
C GLU A 28 -6.46 1.42 6.71
N THR A 29 -6.67 1.21 5.41
CA THR A 29 -5.98 0.15 4.67
C THR A 29 -4.47 0.40 4.67
N ALA A 30 -4.05 1.64 4.39
CA ALA A 30 -2.64 2.00 4.39
C ALA A 30 -2.02 1.82 5.79
N THR A 31 -2.73 2.24 6.83
CA THR A 31 -2.27 2.11 8.21
C THR A 31 -2.09 0.65 8.59
N HIS A 32 -3.06 -0.20 8.20
CA HIS A 32 -2.98 -1.64 8.48
C HIS A 32 -1.74 -2.26 7.82
N ILE A 33 -1.53 -1.96 6.55
CA ILE A 33 -0.37 -2.48 5.81
C ILE A 33 0.92 -2.00 6.45
N ARG A 34 1.01 -0.71 6.78
CA ARG A 34 2.21 -0.13 7.40
C ARG A 34 2.55 -0.81 8.72
N ASN A 35 1.54 -1.12 9.52
CA ASN A 35 1.75 -1.65 10.87
C ASN A 35 1.96 -3.16 10.92
N PHE A 36 1.39 -3.90 9.97
CA PHE A 36 1.36 -5.36 10.04
C PHE A 36 2.16 -6.09 8.97
N TRP A 37 2.45 -5.43 7.85
CA TRP A 37 3.26 -6.04 6.79
C TRP A 37 4.74 -5.78 7.05
N ASP A 38 5.57 -6.79 6.78
CA ASP A 38 7.01 -6.58 6.90
C ASP A 38 7.53 -5.77 5.69
N PRO A 39 8.76 -5.22 5.79
CA PRO A 39 9.31 -4.38 4.72
C PRO A 39 9.38 -5.07 3.36
N ARG A 40 9.61 -6.38 3.33
CA ARG A 40 9.70 -7.14 2.08
C ARG A 40 8.36 -7.18 1.37
N MET A 41 7.29 -7.42 2.12
CA MET A 41 5.93 -7.43 1.57
C MET A 41 5.54 -6.06 1.04
N ARG A 42 5.85 -5.01 1.80
CA ARG A 42 5.56 -3.64 1.36
C ARG A 42 6.33 -3.27 0.11
N ARG A 43 7.56 -3.74 -0.01
CA ARG A 43 8.38 -3.52 -1.21
C ARG A 43 7.77 -4.20 -2.43
N GLN A 44 7.30 -5.44 -2.28
CA GLN A 44 6.62 -6.15 -3.36
C GLN A 44 5.39 -5.40 -3.86
N LEU A 45 4.60 -4.87 -2.92
CA LEU A 45 3.43 -4.07 -3.27
C LEU A 45 3.85 -2.80 -4.01
N SER A 46 4.87 -2.11 -3.52
CA SER A 46 5.37 -0.89 -4.13
C SER A 46 5.88 -1.13 -5.56
N GLU A 47 6.62 -2.22 -5.77
CA GLU A 47 7.11 -2.60 -7.09
C GLU A 47 5.98 -2.92 -8.05
N HIS A 48 4.94 -3.61 -7.54
CA HIS A 48 3.76 -3.93 -8.34
C HIS A 48 3.00 -2.66 -8.75
N LEU A 49 2.90 -1.69 -7.85
CA LEU A 49 2.27 -0.41 -8.15
C LEU A 49 3.02 0.35 -9.23
N ALA A 50 4.36 0.32 -9.18
CA ALA A 50 5.19 0.95 -10.20
C ALA A 50 4.98 0.29 -11.56
N ALA A 51 4.63 -0.99 -11.59
CA ALA A 51 4.33 -1.74 -12.81
C ALA A 51 2.88 -1.62 -13.26
N GLY A 52 2.05 -0.83 -12.56
CA GLY A 52 0.66 -0.58 -12.95
C GLY A 52 -0.38 -1.00 -11.93
N GLY A 53 -0.03 -1.81 -10.93
CA GLY A 53 -0.95 -2.22 -9.87
C GLY A 53 -2.08 -3.13 -10.31
N GLU A 54 -1.87 -3.92 -11.36
CA GLU A 54 -2.91 -4.78 -11.93
C GLU A 54 -3.51 -5.71 -10.87
N GLY A 55 -4.84 -5.83 -10.87
CA GLY A 55 -5.56 -6.70 -9.96
C GLY A 55 -5.91 -6.08 -8.61
N LEU A 56 -5.33 -4.95 -8.27
CA LEU A 56 -5.65 -4.26 -7.01
C LEU A 56 -7.00 -3.55 -7.12
N SER A 57 -7.81 -3.66 -6.06
CA SER A 57 -9.06 -2.90 -5.96
C SER A 57 -8.75 -1.41 -5.83
N ALA A 58 -9.76 -0.56 -6.05
CA ALA A 58 -9.58 0.88 -5.96
C ALA A 58 -9.01 1.31 -4.61
N VAL A 59 -9.52 0.75 -3.52
CA VAL A 59 -9.04 1.08 -2.18
C VAL A 59 -7.61 0.59 -1.97
N ALA A 60 -7.33 -0.67 -2.35
CA ALA A 60 -5.98 -1.24 -2.20
C ALA A 60 -4.96 -0.48 -3.04
N LEU A 61 -5.34 -0.09 -4.26
CA LEU A 61 -4.47 0.67 -5.15
C LEU A 61 -4.14 2.04 -4.54
N ALA A 62 -5.16 2.76 -4.09
CA ALA A 62 -4.97 4.07 -3.48
C ALA A 62 -4.15 4.00 -2.19
N ALA A 63 -4.42 2.99 -1.36
CA ALA A 63 -3.67 2.79 -0.12
C ALA A 63 -2.20 2.48 -0.41
N GLY A 64 -1.95 1.63 -1.39
CA GLY A 64 -0.59 1.29 -1.80
C GLY A 64 0.17 2.51 -2.32
N ARG A 65 -0.49 3.34 -3.12
CA ARG A 65 0.10 4.58 -3.63
C ARG A 65 0.43 5.55 -2.50
N LYS A 66 -0.45 5.64 -1.52
CA LYS A 66 -0.22 6.48 -0.34
C LYS A 66 1.03 6.02 0.41
N LEU A 67 1.19 4.72 0.61
CA LEU A 67 2.37 4.17 1.26
C LEU A 67 3.64 4.42 0.45
N ALA A 68 3.57 4.28 -0.86
CA ALA A 68 4.70 4.54 -1.74
C ALA A 68 5.12 6.00 -1.69
N GLU A 69 4.17 6.92 -1.67
CA GLU A 69 4.42 8.35 -1.54
C GLU A 69 5.08 8.68 -0.20
N GLU A 70 4.60 8.08 0.88
CA GLU A 70 5.17 8.27 2.22
C GLU A 70 6.62 7.77 2.27
N ALA A 71 6.89 6.61 1.69
CA ALA A 71 8.23 6.04 1.64
C ALA A 71 9.17 6.92 0.82
N ALA A 72 8.71 7.42 -0.31
CA ALA A 72 9.49 8.31 -1.18
C ALA A 72 9.80 9.63 -0.48
N ALA A 73 8.82 10.21 0.22
CA ALA A 73 8.99 11.45 0.98
C ALA A 73 9.99 11.26 2.11
N LYS A 74 9.93 10.13 2.81
CA LYS A 74 10.86 9.81 3.88
C LYS A 74 12.28 9.65 3.35
N GLN A 75 12.43 8.96 2.23
CA GLN A 75 13.73 8.78 1.58
C GLN A 75 14.32 10.11 1.12
N ALA A 76 13.50 10.97 0.51
CA ALA A 76 13.92 12.28 0.05
C ALA A 76 14.38 13.15 1.22
N ALA A 77 13.65 13.13 2.33
CA ALA A 77 14.00 13.87 3.53
C ALA A 77 15.33 13.38 4.12
N THR A 78 15.55 12.06 4.14
CA THR A 78 16.80 11.46 4.61
C THR A 78 17.96 11.83 3.68
N ALA A 79 17.75 11.78 2.38
CA ALA A 79 18.77 12.15 1.41
C ALA A 79 19.14 13.64 1.53
N ALA A 80 18.16 14.50 1.77
CA ALA A 80 18.40 15.94 1.92
C ALA A 80 19.25 16.26 3.15
N LYS A 81 19.16 15.43 4.18
CA LYS A 81 19.95 15.61 5.39
C LYS A 81 21.38 15.07 5.29
N GLY A 82 21.54 14.14 4.35
CA GLY A 82 22.82 13.47 4.13
C GLY A 82 23.87 14.37 3.60
#